data_8d893858142323de9877b84325b66430
#
_entry.id   8d893858142323de9877b84325b66430
#
_cell.length_a   1.000
_cell.length_b   1.000
_cell.length_c   1.000
_cell.angle_alpha   90.00
_cell.angle_beta   90.00
_cell.angle_gamma   90.00
#
_symmetry.space_group_name_H-M   'P 1'
#
loop_
_entity.id
_entity.type
_entity.pdbx_description
1 polymer ?
#
loop_
_entity_poly.entity_id
_entity_poly.type
_entity_poly.pdbx_seq_one_letter_code
_entity_poly.pdbx_strand_id
1 'polypeptide(L)'
;MKNNFSNIKKAIKYLNNNECIVIPTETVYGLAANAYSDKGTLKIFKLKKRPKKNPLIVHYYNLNDLKKDCLISLEFLKLYKKFCPGPISFVLKLKRDSRISNNVTNNKKTIAVRFPKHQLTRRLLKVLKYPLAAPSANLSRKISPVSKKDVVEEFGKKIKFILDGGQSKIGVESTIVSLISKPKILRLGGIEKNKINQFLINKNKKKIK
;
A
#
# COMPACT_ATOMS: atom_id res chain seq x y z
N MET A 1 7.59 16.37 -18.90
CA MET A 1 6.61 16.70 -17.83
C MET A 1 5.15 16.63 -18.29
N LYS A 2 4.77 17.05 -19.50
CA LYS A 2 3.37 17.00 -20.00
C LYS A 2 2.76 15.59 -20.03
N ASN A 3 3.51 14.54 -20.42
CA ASN A 3 3.01 13.16 -20.45
C ASN A 3 2.59 12.60 -19.07
N ASN A 4 3.28 12.97 -17.99
CA ASN A 4 2.95 12.46 -16.64
C ASN A 4 1.63 13.01 -16.11
N PHE A 5 1.25 14.24 -16.46
CA PHE A 5 -0.01 14.86 -16.02
C PHE A 5 -1.22 14.22 -16.73
N SER A 6 -1.10 13.98 -18.04
CA SER A 6 -2.11 13.27 -18.82
C SER A 6 -2.35 11.85 -18.28
N ASN A 7 -1.28 11.12 -17.96
CA ASN A 7 -1.37 9.77 -17.40
C ASN A 7 -2.04 9.74 -16.01
N ILE A 8 -1.80 10.75 -15.16
CA ILE A 8 -2.49 10.85 -13.86
C ILE A 8 -3.98 11.10 -14.05
N LYS A 9 -4.40 12.01 -14.95
CA LYS A 9 -5.83 12.23 -15.27
C LYS A 9 -6.49 10.94 -15.75
N LYS A 10 -5.81 10.21 -16.64
CA LYS A 10 -6.31 8.92 -17.15
C LYS A 10 -6.44 7.87 -16.04
N ALA A 11 -5.44 7.77 -15.14
CA ALA A 11 -5.49 6.91 -13.97
C ALA A 11 -6.71 7.21 -13.08
N ILE A 12 -6.96 8.49 -12.76
CA ILE A 12 -8.10 8.95 -11.97
C ILE A 12 -9.42 8.53 -12.62
N LYS A 13 -9.55 8.71 -13.96
CA LYS A 13 -10.77 8.31 -14.70
C LYS A 13 -11.07 6.81 -14.53
N TYR A 14 -10.06 5.94 -14.66
CA TYR A 14 -10.23 4.50 -14.45
C TYR A 14 -10.63 4.18 -13.00
N LEU A 15 -9.94 4.75 -12.01
CA LEU A 15 -10.20 4.51 -10.59
C LEU A 15 -11.61 4.97 -10.18
N ASN A 16 -12.08 6.14 -10.66
CA ASN A 16 -13.42 6.66 -10.39
C ASN A 16 -14.52 5.78 -11.00
N ASN A 17 -14.22 5.07 -12.10
CA ASN A 17 -15.10 4.08 -12.71
C ASN A 17 -14.98 2.68 -12.05
N ASN A 18 -14.41 2.59 -10.85
CA ASN A 18 -14.17 1.34 -10.13
C ASN A 18 -13.33 0.32 -10.92
N GLU A 19 -12.48 0.78 -11.82
CA GLU A 19 -11.51 -0.07 -12.51
C GLU A 19 -10.23 -0.21 -11.71
N CYS A 20 -9.53 -1.34 -11.89
CA CYS A 20 -8.18 -1.51 -11.40
C CYS A 20 -7.18 -0.90 -12.39
N ILE A 21 -6.15 -0.28 -11.83
CA ILE A 21 -4.96 0.15 -12.58
C ILE A 21 -3.72 -0.43 -11.93
N VAL A 22 -2.60 -0.41 -12.64
CA VAL A 22 -1.32 -0.75 -12.01
C VAL A 22 -0.52 0.52 -11.76
N ILE A 23 0.07 0.61 -10.57
CA ILE A 23 0.86 1.74 -10.09
C ILE A 23 2.29 1.30 -9.76
N PRO A 24 3.33 2.11 -10.05
CA PRO A 24 4.70 1.84 -9.66
C PRO A 24 4.89 2.16 -8.19
N THR A 25 5.73 1.37 -7.48
CA THR A 25 6.26 1.76 -6.18
C THR A 25 7.77 1.57 -6.14
N GLU A 26 8.43 2.06 -5.10
CA GLU A 26 9.87 1.82 -4.92
C GLU A 26 10.21 0.36 -4.64
N THR A 27 9.23 -0.45 -4.22
CA THR A 27 9.37 -1.88 -3.93
C THR A 27 9.05 -2.74 -5.14
N VAL A 28 7.79 -2.83 -5.53
CA VAL A 28 7.26 -3.60 -6.66
C VAL A 28 6.04 -2.86 -7.22
N TYR A 29 5.58 -3.21 -8.41
CA TYR A 29 4.32 -2.67 -8.94
C TYR A 29 3.11 -3.19 -8.16
N GLY A 30 2.10 -2.33 -7.96
CA GLY A 30 0.88 -2.64 -7.24
C GLY A 30 -0.36 -2.61 -8.12
N LEU A 31 -1.26 -3.59 -7.98
CA LEU A 31 -2.59 -3.58 -8.60
C LEU A 31 -3.55 -2.80 -7.71
N ALA A 32 -3.93 -1.60 -8.13
CA ALA A 32 -4.59 -0.59 -7.32
C ALA A 32 -6.07 -0.39 -7.68
N ALA A 33 -6.90 -0.20 -6.67
CA ALA A 33 -8.29 0.26 -6.79
C ALA A 33 -8.64 1.22 -5.64
N ASN A 34 -9.74 1.97 -5.78
CA ASN A 34 -10.29 2.79 -4.71
C ASN A 34 -10.60 1.91 -3.49
N ALA A 35 -9.95 2.19 -2.36
CA ALA A 35 -10.09 1.39 -1.13
C ALA A 35 -11.47 1.53 -0.47
N TYR A 36 -12.26 2.55 -0.81
CA TYR A 36 -13.63 2.75 -0.34
C TYR A 36 -14.66 2.04 -1.23
N SER A 37 -14.27 1.53 -2.40
CA SER A 37 -15.18 0.88 -3.35
C SER A 37 -15.16 -0.64 -3.20
N ASP A 38 -16.28 -1.23 -2.81
CA ASP A 38 -16.45 -2.69 -2.82
C ASP A 38 -16.28 -3.27 -4.22
N LYS A 39 -16.85 -2.61 -5.23
CA LYS A 39 -16.74 -3.01 -6.63
C LYS A 39 -15.30 -2.99 -7.13
N GLY A 40 -14.55 -1.92 -6.82
CA GLY A 40 -13.14 -1.79 -7.20
C GLY A 40 -12.25 -2.82 -6.49
N THR A 41 -12.43 -3.00 -5.18
CA THR A 41 -11.63 -3.93 -4.39
C THR A 41 -11.89 -5.38 -4.75
N LEU A 42 -13.13 -5.78 -5.04
CA LEU A 42 -13.46 -7.11 -5.55
C LEU A 42 -12.77 -7.44 -6.88
N LYS A 43 -12.59 -6.45 -7.77
CA LYS A 43 -11.85 -6.65 -9.03
C LYS A 43 -10.38 -7.04 -8.77
N ILE A 44 -9.74 -6.48 -7.73
CA ILE A 44 -8.36 -6.89 -7.33
C ILE A 44 -8.33 -8.40 -7.05
N PHE A 45 -9.25 -8.90 -6.23
CA PHE A 45 -9.29 -10.33 -5.87
C PHE A 45 -9.52 -11.21 -7.11
N LYS A 46 -10.45 -10.81 -8.00
CA LYS A 46 -10.75 -11.55 -9.25
C LYS A 46 -9.53 -11.58 -10.17
N LEU A 47 -8.91 -10.43 -10.45
CA LEU A 47 -7.77 -10.33 -11.37
C LEU A 47 -6.56 -11.12 -10.87
N LYS A 48 -6.28 -11.06 -9.57
CA LYS A 48 -5.14 -11.77 -8.96
C LYS A 48 -5.42 -13.23 -8.65
N LYS A 49 -6.64 -13.72 -8.80
CA LYS A 49 -7.08 -15.03 -8.24
C LYS A 49 -6.70 -15.14 -6.75
N ARG A 50 -6.86 -14.03 -6.00
CA ARG A 50 -6.44 -13.92 -4.61
C ARG A 50 -7.51 -14.49 -3.68
N PRO A 51 -7.15 -15.35 -2.71
CA PRO A 51 -8.08 -15.78 -1.67
C PRO A 51 -8.61 -14.56 -0.88
N LYS A 52 -9.93 -14.45 -0.71
CA LYS A 52 -10.56 -13.33 0.01
C LYS A 52 -10.07 -13.19 1.46
N LYS A 53 -9.64 -14.29 2.11
CA LYS A 53 -9.06 -14.30 3.45
C LYS A 53 -7.75 -13.51 3.60
N ASN A 54 -7.11 -13.12 2.50
CA ASN A 54 -5.85 -12.38 2.52
C ASN A 54 -6.12 -10.87 2.37
N PRO A 55 -6.06 -10.05 3.45
CA PRO A 55 -6.31 -8.61 3.39
C PRO A 55 -5.40 -7.86 2.41
N LEU A 56 -5.82 -6.66 2.01
CA LEU A 56 -5.06 -5.79 1.12
C LEU A 56 -4.32 -4.72 1.92
N ILE A 57 -3.17 -4.26 1.39
CA ILE A 57 -2.45 -3.09 1.92
C ILE A 57 -3.06 -1.85 1.28
N VAL A 58 -3.33 -0.82 2.09
CA VAL A 58 -3.88 0.46 1.64
C VAL A 58 -2.82 1.53 1.62
N HIS A 59 -2.68 2.21 0.49
CA HIS A 59 -1.71 3.27 0.24
C HIS A 59 -2.34 4.63 0.48
N TYR A 60 -1.72 5.41 1.40
CA TYR A 60 -2.12 6.78 1.74
C TYR A 60 -1.09 7.79 1.26
N TYR A 61 -1.54 9.01 0.95
CA TYR A 61 -0.64 10.10 0.64
C TYR A 61 0.05 10.66 1.88
N ASN A 62 -0.71 10.92 2.94
CA ASN A 62 -0.23 11.55 4.16
C ASN A 62 -0.94 11.06 5.42
N LEU A 63 -0.49 11.55 6.58
CA LEU A 63 -1.04 11.17 7.88
C LEU A 63 -2.47 11.67 8.10
N ASN A 64 -2.84 12.84 7.56
CA ASN A 64 -4.18 13.41 7.74
C ASN A 64 -5.23 12.53 7.04
N ASP A 65 -4.92 11.99 5.87
CA ASP A 65 -5.81 11.04 5.20
C ASP A 65 -5.92 9.73 5.96
N LEU A 66 -4.81 9.22 6.53
CA LEU A 66 -4.84 8.00 7.35
C LEU A 66 -5.69 8.17 8.61
N LYS A 67 -5.67 9.34 9.26
CA LYS A 67 -6.45 9.63 10.48
C LYS A 67 -7.96 9.54 10.28
N LYS A 68 -8.45 9.61 9.03
CA LYS A 68 -9.87 9.41 8.73
C LYS A 68 -10.30 7.96 8.97
N ASP A 69 -9.40 7.00 8.76
CA ASP A 69 -9.71 5.58 8.76
C ASP A 69 -9.11 4.81 9.95
N CYS A 70 -8.02 5.30 10.56
CA CYS A 70 -7.24 4.54 11.54
C CYS A 70 -7.07 5.25 12.88
N LEU A 71 -7.00 4.45 13.96
CA LEU A 71 -6.52 4.91 15.26
C LEU A 71 -4.99 5.03 15.22
N ILE A 72 -4.48 6.15 15.70
CA ILE A 72 -3.05 6.49 15.62
C ILE A 72 -2.42 6.39 17.00
N SER A 73 -1.39 5.53 17.15
CA SER A 73 -0.60 5.42 18.37
C SER A 73 0.69 6.23 18.30
N LEU A 74 1.28 6.54 19.46
CA LEU A 74 2.59 7.20 19.53
C LEU A 74 3.70 6.36 18.90
N GLU A 75 3.64 5.03 19.04
CA GLU A 75 4.57 4.10 18.41
C GLU A 75 4.53 4.21 16.89
N PHE A 76 3.32 4.26 16.32
CA PHE A 76 3.14 4.45 14.89
C PHE A 76 3.74 5.79 14.46
N LEU A 77 3.47 6.90 15.14
CA LEU A 77 3.99 8.22 14.77
C LEU A 77 5.53 8.25 14.74
N LYS A 78 6.17 7.58 15.70
CA LYS A 78 7.64 7.51 15.75
C LYS A 78 8.20 6.72 14.55
N LEU A 79 7.62 5.54 14.24
CA LEU A 79 8.03 4.74 13.09
C LEU A 79 7.70 5.44 11.76
N TYR A 80 6.55 6.09 11.67
CA TYR A 80 6.16 6.90 10.53
C TYR A 80 7.19 8.00 10.25
N LYS A 81 7.57 8.79 11.26
CA LYS A 81 8.58 9.86 11.11
C LYS A 81 9.92 9.35 10.61
N LYS A 82 10.32 8.12 11.01
CA LYS A 82 11.61 7.54 10.64
C LYS A 82 11.61 6.89 9.27
N PHE A 83 10.54 6.17 8.90
CA PHE A 83 10.54 5.25 7.78
C PHE A 83 9.55 5.61 6.65
N CYS A 84 8.68 6.62 6.82
CA CYS A 84 7.73 7.02 5.80
C CYS A 84 8.06 8.39 5.18
N PRO A 85 7.80 8.56 3.87
CA PRO A 85 7.35 7.53 2.93
C PRO A 85 8.46 6.52 2.60
N GLY A 86 8.08 5.21 2.46
CA GLY A 86 9.09 4.18 2.27
C GLY A 86 8.55 2.73 2.16
N PRO A 87 9.49 1.76 2.12
CA PRO A 87 9.20 0.36 1.87
C PRO A 87 8.74 -0.38 3.15
N ILE A 88 7.86 0.25 3.93
CA ILE A 88 7.29 -0.28 5.17
C ILE A 88 5.77 -0.17 5.15
N SER A 89 5.12 -1.17 5.74
CA SER A 89 3.67 -1.19 5.98
C SER A 89 3.40 -1.43 7.46
N PHE A 90 2.31 -0.86 7.97
CA PHE A 90 1.92 -1.00 9.37
C PHE A 90 0.54 -1.61 9.47
N VAL A 91 0.33 -2.55 10.40
CA VAL A 91 -1.02 -3.00 10.75
C VAL A 91 -1.50 -2.17 11.94
N LEU A 92 -2.61 -1.45 11.74
CA LEU A 92 -3.22 -0.53 12.69
C LEU A 92 -4.67 -0.93 13.00
N LYS A 93 -5.22 -0.40 14.09
CA LYS A 93 -6.65 -0.51 14.40
C LYS A 93 -7.45 0.38 13.45
N LEU A 94 -8.47 -0.18 12.83
CA LEU A 94 -9.44 0.53 12.00
C LEU A 94 -10.43 1.28 12.92
N LYS A 95 -10.84 2.49 12.52
CA LYS A 95 -11.95 3.20 13.17
C LYS A 95 -13.29 2.54 12.82
N ARG A 96 -14.29 2.70 13.68
CA ARG A 96 -15.65 2.16 13.47
C ARG A 96 -16.36 2.84 12.30
N ASP A 97 -16.12 4.14 12.13
CA ASP A 97 -16.67 5.02 11.10
C ASP A 97 -15.82 5.08 9.82
N SER A 98 -14.80 4.22 9.70
CA SER A 98 -13.98 4.15 8.50
C SER A 98 -14.79 3.73 7.27
N ARG A 99 -14.51 4.39 6.15
CA ARG A 99 -15.14 4.10 4.85
C ARG A 99 -14.44 2.98 4.07
N ILE A 100 -13.40 2.38 4.64
CA ILE A 100 -12.65 1.28 3.98
C ILE A 100 -13.59 0.09 3.73
N SER A 101 -13.60 -0.36 2.48
CA SER A 101 -14.35 -1.55 2.07
C SER A 101 -14.02 -2.77 2.93
N ASN A 102 -15.02 -3.52 3.34
CA ASN A 102 -14.86 -4.75 4.10
C ASN A 102 -14.04 -5.82 3.34
N ASN A 103 -14.03 -5.78 2.02
CA ASN A 103 -13.16 -6.64 1.21
C ASN A 103 -11.68 -6.39 1.47
N VAL A 104 -11.27 -5.15 1.75
CA VAL A 104 -9.88 -4.79 2.03
C VAL A 104 -9.36 -5.45 3.30
N THR A 105 -10.18 -5.44 4.36
CA THR A 105 -9.81 -5.92 5.70
C THR A 105 -10.22 -7.37 5.95
N ASN A 106 -11.03 -7.96 5.05
CA ASN A 106 -11.70 -9.23 5.31
C ASN A 106 -12.52 -9.18 6.62
N ASN A 107 -13.31 -8.13 6.80
CA ASN A 107 -14.14 -7.84 7.99
C ASN A 107 -13.34 -7.73 9.32
N LYS A 108 -12.01 -7.61 9.28
CA LYS A 108 -11.19 -7.43 10.48
C LYS A 108 -11.25 -5.98 10.95
N LYS A 109 -11.13 -5.77 12.27
CA LYS A 109 -11.01 -4.45 12.90
C LYS A 109 -9.59 -3.86 12.77
N THR A 110 -8.79 -4.38 11.83
CA THR A 110 -7.40 -3.97 11.58
C THR A 110 -7.15 -3.82 10.10
N ILE A 111 -6.22 -2.95 9.73
CA ILE A 111 -5.87 -2.64 8.36
C ILE A 111 -4.35 -2.52 8.19
N ALA A 112 -3.82 -3.01 7.09
CA ALA A 112 -2.43 -2.78 6.70
C ALA A 112 -2.34 -1.49 5.86
N VAL A 113 -1.50 -0.55 6.26
CA VAL A 113 -1.35 0.77 5.62
C VAL A 113 0.10 1.02 5.20
N ARG A 114 0.28 1.80 4.13
CA ARG A 114 1.59 2.16 3.61
C ARG A 114 1.59 3.56 3.02
N PHE A 115 2.75 4.22 3.06
CA PHE A 115 3.03 5.50 2.42
C PHE A 115 4.15 5.28 1.38
N PRO A 116 3.82 4.99 0.12
CA PRO A 116 4.83 4.68 -0.89
C PRO A 116 5.70 5.90 -1.19
N LYS A 117 6.98 5.67 -1.53
CA LYS A 117 7.96 6.73 -1.82
C LYS A 117 7.98 7.14 -3.29
N HIS A 118 7.48 6.30 -4.20
CA HIS A 118 7.55 6.54 -5.64
C HIS A 118 6.81 7.83 -6.06
N GLN A 119 7.49 8.72 -6.77
CA GLN A 119 6.97 10.07 -7.09
C GLN A 119 5.63 10.07 -7.85
N LEU A 120 5.48 9.23 -8.90
CA LEU A 120 4.22 9.18 -9.67
C LEU A 120 3.05 8.72 -8.82
N THR A 121 3.23 7.67 -8.01
CA THR A 121 2.20 7.18 -7.10
C THR A 121 1.86 8.22 -6.03
N ARG A 122 2.85 8.94 -5.51
CA ARG A 122 2.59 10.05 -4.58
C ARG A 122 1.80 11.18 -5.23
N ARG A 123 2.14 11.56 -6.48
CA ARG A 123 1.38 12.57 -7.25
C ARG A 123 -0.07 12.12 -7.47
N LEU A 124 -0.29 10.85 -7.82
CA LEU A 124 -1.63 10.28 -7.96
C LEU A 124 -2.40 10.34 -6.63
N LEU A 125 -1.83 9.81 -5.53
CA LEU A 125 -2.45 9.81 -4.20
C LEU A 125 -2.76 11.22 -3.69
N LYS A 126 -1.93 12.23 -4.01
CA LYS A 126 -2.14 13.63 -3.60
C LYS A 126 -3.43 14.22 -4.16
N VAL A 127 -3.82 13.83 -5.38
CA VAL A 127 -5.00 14.40 -6.06
C VAL A 127 -6.26 13.55 -5.89
N LEU A 128 -6.12 12.29 -5.41
CA LEU A 128 -7.26 11.44 -5.11
C LEU A 128 -7.91 11.85 -3.78
N LYS A 129 -9.25 11.75 -3.73
CA LYS A 129 -10.05 11.99 -2.50
C LYS A 129 -10.23 10.71 -1.66
N TYR A 130 -9.52 9.65 -2.00
CA TYR A 130 -9.59 8.32 -1.35
C TYR A 130 -8.23 7.61 -1.43
N PRO A 131 -7.94 6.72 -0.49
CA PRO A 131 -6.73 5.90 -0.54
C PRO A 131 -6.88 4.73 -1.52
N LEU A 132 -5.77 4.10 -1.89
CA LEU A 132 -5.74 2.99 -2.83
C LEU A 132 -5.43 1.66 -2.14
N ALA A 133 -6.32 0.67 -2.25
CA ALA A 133 -5.98 -0.71 -1.94
C ALA A 133 -5.08 -1.25 -3.05
N ALA A 134 -3.85 -1.64 -2.72
CA ALA A 134 -2.86 -2.02 -3.73
C ALA A 134 -1.92 -3.14 -3.25
N PRO A 135 -2.28 -4.43 -3.39
CA PRO A 135 -1.33 -5.53 -3.31
C PRO A 135 -0.36 -5.51 -4.51
N SER A 136 0.69 -6.33 -4.49
CA SER A 136 1.59 -6.49 -5.65
C SER A 136 0.83 -6.86 -6.94
N ALA A 137 1.31 -6.45 -8.11
CA ALA A 137 0.61 -6.60 -9.39
C ALA A 137 0.98 -7.93 -10.10
N ASN A 138 0.83 -9.07 -9.40
CA ASN A 138 1.05 -10.43 -9.93
C ASN A 138 -0.16 -11.33 -9.61
N LEU A 139 -0.30 -12.45 -10.28
CA LEU A 139 -1.19 -13.52 -9.81
C LEU A 139 -0.74 -14.01 -8.44
N SER A 140 -1.68 -14.45 -7.60
CA SER A 140 -1.35 -14.92 -6.25
C SER A 140 -0.33 -16.06 -6.29
N ARG A 141 0.70 -15.97 -5.44
CA ARG A 141 1.83 -16.92 -5.33
C ARG A 141 2.88 -16.85 -6.45
N LYS A 142 2.77 -15.93 -7.41
CA LYS A 142 3.83 -15.67 -8.38
C LYS A 142 4.76 -14.55 -7.92
N ILE A 143 5.86 -14.36 -8.65
CA ILE A 143 6.86 -13.31 -8.38
C ILE A 143 6.23 -11.94 -8.57
N SER A 144 6.57 -11.00 -7.69
CA SER A 144 6.07 -9.62 -7.75
C SER A 144 6.76 -8.84 -8.88
N PRO A 145 6.02 -8.15 -9.76
CA PRO A 145 6.59 -7.44 -10.90
C PRO A 145 7.33 -6.18 -10.45
N VAL A 146 8.48 -5.93 -11.08
CA VAL A 146 9.33 -4.75 -10.83
C VAL A 146 9.31 -3.74 -11.97
N SER A 147 8.70 -4.09 -13.10
CA SER A 147 8.59 -3.26 -14.29
C SER A 147 7.20 -3.35 -14.92
N LYS A 148 6.90 -2.40 -15.83
CA LYS A 148 5.71 -2.49 -16.68
C LYS A 148 5.71 -3.74 -17.56
N LYS A 149 6.88 -4.16 -18.05
CA LYS A 149 7.03 -5.36 -18.89
C LYS A 149 6.52 -6.59 -18.12
N ASP A 150 6.97 -6.81 -16.90
CA ASP A 150 6.56 -7.95 -16.06
C ASP A 150 5.04 -7.96 -15.84
N VAL A 151 4.44 -6.77 -15.63
CA VAL A 151 2.98 -6.64 -15.47
C VAL A 151 2.24 -7.04 -16.75
N VAL A 152 2.75 -6.63 -17.92
CA VAL A 152 2.15 -6.97 -19.21
C VAL A 152 2.27 -8.46 -19.47
N GLU A 153 3.40 -9.08 -19.15
CA GLU A 153 3.61 -10.53 -19.25
C GLU A 153 2.65 -11.30 -18.36
N GLU A 154 2.40 -10.82 -17.13
CA GLU A 154 1.56 -11.50 -16.15
C GLU A 154 0.05 -11.38 -16.46
N PHE A 155 -0.42 -10.20 -16.85
CA PHE A 155 -1.84 -9.90 -16.99
C PHE A 155 -2.32 -9.70 -18.42
N GLY A 156 -1.45 -9.38 -19.35
CA GLY A 156 -1.80 -9.08 -20.73
C GLY A 156 -2.86 -7.98 -20.83
N LYS A 157 -3.86 -8.20 -21.68
CA LYS A 157 -4.98 -7.26 -21.93
C LYS A 157 -5.98 -7.13 -20.76
N LYS A 158 -5.83 -7.91 -19.68
CA LYS A 158 -6.75 -7.84 -18.51
C LYS A 158 -6.59 -6.54 -17.71
N ILE A 159 -5.43 -5.88 -17.80
CA ILE A 159 -5.17 -4.58 -17.18
C ILE A 159 -5.35 -3.47 -18.20
N LYS A 160 -6.32 -2.59 -17.95
CA LYS A 160 -6.69 -1.50 -18.86
C LYS A 160 -5.72 -0.32 -18.83
N PHE A 161 -5.01 -0.13 -17.73
CA PHE A 161 -4.08 0.99 -17.57
C PHE A 161 -2.94 0.68 -16.59
N ILE A 162 -1.72 0.96 -17.03
CA ILE A 162 -0.50 0.88 -16.23
C ILE A 162 0.11 2.28 -16.17
N LEU A 163 0.24 2.82 -14.96
CA LEU A 163 1.00 4.04 -14.71
C LEU A 163 2.48 3.66 -14.70
N ASP A 164 3.15 3.90 -15.82
CA ASP A 164 4.56 3.52 -16.00
C ASP A 164 5.48 4.47 -15.24
N GLY A 165 6.24 3.94 -14.30
CA GLY A 165 7.22 4.66 -13.48
C GLY A 165 8.64 4.16 -13.62
N GLY A 166 8.92 3.34 -14.66
CA GLY A 166 10.21 2.65 -14.82
C GLY A 166 10.36 1.46 -13.86
N GLN A 167 11.58 1.01 -13.67
CA GLN A 167 11.88 -0.15 -12.82
C GLN A 167 11.83 0.19 -11.34
N SER A 168 11.22 -0.68 -10.52
CA SER A 168 11.23 -0.61 -9.07
C SER A 168 12.65 -0.80 -8.52
N LYS A 169 13.09 0.09 -7.61
CA LYS A 169 14.49 0.11 -7.15
C LYS A 169 14.85 -1.00 -6.17
N ILE A 170 13.86 -1.53 -5.43
CA ILE A 170 14.11 -2.47 -4.31
C ILE A 170 13.88 -3.92 -4.75
N GLY A 171 12.86 -4.19 -5.56
CA GLY A 171 12.60 -5.53 -6.11
C GLY A 171 11.94 -6.53 -5.15
N VAL A 172 11.79 -6.17 -3.87
CA VAL A 172 11.08 -6.98 -2.86
C VAL A 172 9.95 -6.18 -2.23
N GLU A 173 8.96 -6.86 -1.69
CA GLU A 173 7.80 -6.22 -1.06
C GLU A 173 8.17 -5.45 0.22
N SER A 174 7.23 -4.64 0.73
CA SER A 174 7.44 -3.86 1.97
C SER A 174 7.57 -4.76 3.19
N THR A 175 8.40 -4.35 4.16
CA THR A 175 8.40 -4.92 5.50
C THR A 175 7.08 -4.58 6.19
N ILE A 176 6.43 -5.55 6.87
CA ILE A 176 5.16 -5.34 7.58
C ILE A 176 5.38 -5.42 9.07
N VAL A 177 4.97 -4.36 9.80
CA VAL A 177 5.04 -4.26 11.25
C VAL A 177 3.63 -4.15 11.82
N SER A 178 3.24 -5.03 12.72
CA SER A 178 2.00 -4.91 13.49
C SER A 178 2.21 -3.99 14.70
N LEU A 179 1.25 -3.07 14.90
CA LEU A 179 1.21 -2.15 16.03
C LEU A 179 -0.12 -2.27 16.81
N ILE A 180 -0.77 -3.44 16.73
CA ILE A 180 -2.04 -3.70 17.42
C ILE A 180 -1.82 -3.89 18.93
N SER A 181 -0.70 -4.49 19.29
CA SER A 181 -0.21 -4.67 20.65
C SER A 181 1.27 -4.29 20.71
N LYS A 182 2.13 -5.07 21.35
CA LYS A 182 3.59 -4.89 21.24
C LYS A 182 4.02 -4.96 19.77
N PRO A 183 4.90 -4.05 19.29
CA PRO A 183 5.35 -4.06 17.90
C PRO A 183 5.94 -5.41 17.49
N LYS A 184 5.46 -5.97 16.37
CA LYS A 184 5.91 -7.27 15.84
C LYS A 184 6.10 -7.19 14.33
N ILE A 185 7.23 -7.65 13.82
CA ILE A 185 7.45 -7.81 12.39
C ILE A 185 6.68 -9.05 11.92
N LEU A 186 5.75 -8.85 11.00
CA LEU A 186 4.93 -9.91 10.39
C LEU A 186 5.52 -10.44 9.09
N ARG A 187 6.27 -9.59 8.36
CA ARG A 187 6.94 -9.94 7.11
C ARG A 187 8.19 -9.08 6.96
N LEU A 188 9.31 -9.69 6.63
CA LEU A 188 10.51 -8.99 6.19
C LEU A 188 10.36 -8.58 4.71
N GLY A 189 10.99 -7.47 4.33
CA GLY A 189 10.96 -6.91 2.99
C GLY A 189 11.99 -5.78 2.86
N GLY A 190 11.62 -4.68 2.21
CA GLY A 190 12.54 -3.59 1.86
C GLY A 190 13.23 -2.85 3.02
N ILE A 191 12.89 -3.14 4.29
CA ILE A 191 13.63 -2.66 5.47
C ILE A 191 14.07 -3.86 6.30
N GLU A 192 15.36 -3.91 6.63
CA GLU A 192 15.99 -4.95 7.42
C GLU A 192 15.46 -4.99 8.87
N LYS A 193 15.38 -6.19 9.45
CA LYS A 193 14.95 -6.42 10.84
C LYS A 193 15.74 -5.59 11.85
N ASN A 194 17.06 -5.52 11.70
CA ASN A 194 17.93 -4.81 12.63
C ASN A 194 17.64 -3.32 12.71
N LYS A 195 17.37 -2.65 11.57
CA LYS A 195 17.01 -1.22 11.53
C LYS A 195 15.72 -0.93 12.29
N ILE A 196 14.73 -1.83 12.21
CA ILE A 196 13.47 -1.70 12.93
C ILE A 196 13.66 -1.99 14.41
N ASN A 197 14.36 -3.08 14.76
CA ASN A 197 14.60 -3.47 16.15
C ASN A 197 15.43 -2.42 16.91
N GLN A 198 16.51 -1.91 16.35
CA GLN A 198 17.30 -0.83 16.97
C GLN A 198 16.43 0.38 17.32
N PHE A 199 15.50 0.75 16.42
CA PHE A 199 14.61 1.86 16.67
C PHE A 199 13.58 1.54 17.76
N LEU A 200 13.14 0.30 17.90
CA LEU A 200 12.19 -0.15 18.93
C LEU A 200 12.87 -0.35 20.30
N ILE A 201 14.11 -0.86 20.34
CA ILE A 201 14.88 -1.18 21.57
C ILE A 201 15.42 0.08 22.24
N ASN A 202 15.91 1.07 21.50
CA ASN A 202 16.45 2.33 22.05
C ASN A 202 15.43 3.12 22.88
N LYS A 203 14.17 2.70 22.91
CA LYS A 203 13.12 3.26 23.75
C LYS A 203 13.09 2.76 25.19
N ASN A 204 13.54 1.53 25.44
CA ASN A 204 13.52 0.99 26.80
C ASN A 204 14.64 1.61 27.68
N LYS A 205 15.72 2.09 27.04
CA LYS A 205 16.83 2.75 27.76
C LYS A 205 16.56 4.21 28.17
N LYS A 206 15.58 4.90 27.55
CA LYS A 206 15.24 6.30 27.92
C LYS A 206 14.12 6.43 28.97
N LYS A 207 13.58 5.34 29.47
CA LYS A 207 12.59 5.34 30.56
C LYS A 207 13.19 5.04 31.95
N ILE A 208 14.51 4.82 31.99
CA ILE A 208 15.24 4.58 33.25
C ILE A 208 16.29 5.73 33.38
N LYS A 209 15.80 6.93 33.60
CA LYS A 209 16.52 8.07 34.20
C LYS A 209 15.47 9.01 34.76
#